data_feb1bdbee96d4155fdfa8a7df170996b
#
_entry.id   feb1bdbee96d4155fdfa8a7df170996b
#
_cell.length_a   1.000
_cell.length_b   1.000
_cell.length_c   1.000
_cell.angle_alpha   90.00
_cell.angle_beta   90.00
_cell.angle_gamma   90.00
#
_symmetry.space_group_name_H-M   'P 1'
#
loop_
_entity.id
_entity.type
_entity.pdbx_description
1 polymer ?
#
loop_
_entity_poly.entity_id
_entity_poly.type
_entity_poly.pdbx_seq_one_letter_code
_entity_poly.pdbx_strand_id
1 'polypeptide(L)'
;MATNTYVALDKITVGSAVASVTFSSIPSGYTDLVIIGNLGTTSGSANIAMQVGNGSIDTGSNYSFTNVNGDGSSAASSRASNQAQIYIDYSAYPTTTLTSTYIWQVQNYSNATTYKTVLGRSNTASRGTNATVGLWRSTSAINTIKLDTQSTTFLSGSTFSLYGISNAGDATPKATGGVYLTTNTAGAGAGTNVFATSVTDILDYSNVNKNK
;
A
#
# COMPACT_ATOMS: atom_id res chain seq x y z
N MET A 1 -24.05 3.61 -1.55
CA MET A 1 -23.19 2.44 -1.28
C MET A 1 -21.87 2.94 -0.73
N ALA A 2 -21.33 2.29 0.30
CA ALA A 2 -19.99 2.64 0.77
C ALA A 2 -19.00 2.44 -0.38
N THR A 3 -18.13 3.39 -0.60
CA THR A 3 -17.01 3.26 -1.54
C THR A 3 -16.02 2.27 -0.96
N ASN A 4 -15.43 1.42 -1.81
CA ASN A 4 -14.44 0.47 -1.36
C ASN A 4 -13.21 1.23 -0.85
N THR A 5 -12.88 1.07 0.42
CA THR A 5 -11.65 1.64 1.00
C THR A 5 -10.41 1.02 0.35
N TYR A 6 -10.45 -0.29 0.09
CA TYR A 6 -9.41 -1.02 -0.63
C TYR A 6 -9.82 -1.21 -2.09
N VAL A 7 -9.04 -0.65 -3.00
CA VAL A 7 -9.22 -0.82 -4.44
C VAL A 7 -8.10 -1.70 -4.97
N ALA A 8 -8.44 -2.84 -5.54
CA ALA A 8 -7.45 -3.73 -6.14
C ALA A 8 -6.83 -3.04 -7.37
N LEU A 9 -5.51 -2.90 -7.39
CA LEU A 9 -4.77 -2.26 -8.47
C LEU A 9 -4.08 -3.27 -9.36
N ASP A 10 -3.39 -4.25 -8.75
CA ASP A 10 -2.64 -5.26 -9.50
C ASP A 10 -2.43 -6.52 -8.65
N LYS A 11 -2.13 -7.63 -9.32
CA LYS A 11 -1.79 -8.91 -8.70
C LYS A 11 -0.73 -9.63 -9.50
N ILE A 12 0.37 -9.96 -8.86
CA ILE A 12 1.43 -10.80 -9.42
C ILE A 12 1.33 -12.20 -8.82
N THR A 13 1.27 -13.21 -9.67
CA THR A 13 1.45 -14.62 -9.29
C THR A 13 2.72 -15.13 -9.94
N VAL A 14 3.65 -15.60 -9.13
CA VAL A 14 4.94 -16.12 -9.60
C VAL A 14 4.73 -17.45 -10.30
N GLY A 15 4.96 -17.48 -11.60
CA GLY A 15 4.81 -18.72 -12.41
C GLY A 15 6.02 -19.65 -12.35
N SER A 16 7.22 -19.07 -12.25
CA SER A 16 8.49 -19.77 -12.06
C SER A 16 9.35 -19.00 -11.07
N ALA A 17 10.30 -19.65 -10.42
CA ALA A 17 11.13 -19.00 -9.39
C ALA A 17 11.84 -17.74 -9.94
N VAL A 18 11.67 -16.60 -9.26
CA VAL A 18 12.25 -15.30 -9.63
C VAL A 18 12.85 -14.60 -8.42
N ALA A 19 13.93 -13.85 -8.63
CA ALA A 19 14.61 -13.12 -7.56
C ALA A 19 13.79 -11.92 -7.06
N SER A 20 12.95 -11.32 -7.90
CA SER A 20 12.16 -10.15 -7.53
C SER A 20 10.85 -10.07 -8.31
N VAL A 21 9.91 -9.31 -7.77
CA VAL A 21 8.67 -8.89 -8.46
C VAL A 21 8.59 -7.36 -8.43
N THR A 22 7.97 -6.77 -9.46
CA THR A 22 7.89 -5.32 -9.57
C THR A 22 6.49 -4.89 -10.01
N PHE A 23 5.88 -4.01 -9.24
CA PHE A 23 4.71 -3.25 -9.63
C PHE A 23 5.19 -1.93 -10.26
N SER A 24 4.70 -1.62 -11.43
CA SER A 24 5.06 -0.41 -12.19
C SER A 24 3.81 0.34 -12.63
N SER A 25 3.98 1.60 -13.00
CA SER A 25 2.86 2.46 -13.44
C SER A 25 1.72 2.54 -12.41
N ILE A 26 2.06 2.54 -11.12
CA ILE A 26 1.09 2.66 -10.04
C ILE A 26 0.41 4.03 -10.15
N PRO A 27 -0.94 4.09 -10.23
CA PRO A 27 -1.66 5.35 -10.36
C PRO A 27 -1.53 6.19 -9.09
N SER A 28 -1.54 7.52 -9.21
CA SER A 28 -1.35 8.46 -8.09
C SER A 28 -2.63 8.85 -7.34
N GLY A 29 -3.78 8.29 -7.71
CA GLY A 29 -5.09 8.73 -7.21
C GLY A 29 -5.53 8.15 -5.86
N TYR A 30 -4.62 7.58 -5.07
CA TYR A 30 -4.92 7.00 -3.76
C TYR A 30 -4.10 7.68 -2.67
N THR A 31 -4.53 7.54 -1.43
CA THR A 31 -3.80 8.08 -0.27
C THR A 31 -2.60 7.23 0.07
N ASP A 32 -2.81 5.93 0.19
CA ASP A 32 -1.80 4.96 0.58
C ASP A 32 -1.85 3.73 -0.32
N LEU A 33 -0.79 2.93 -0.27
CA LEU A 33 -0.77 1.62 -0.91
C LEU A 33 -0.64 0.53 0.15
N VAL A 34 -1.29 -0.61 -0.11
CA VAL A 34 -1.11 -1.83 0.68
C VAL A 34 -0.74 -2.97 -0.26
N ILE A 35 0.33 -3.68 0.06
CA ILE A 35 0.70 -4.92 -0.61
C ILE A 35 0.51 -6.07 0.37
N ILE A 36 -0.17 -7.12 -0.08
CA ILE A 36 -0.33 -8.37 0.67
C ILE A 36 0.35 -9.47 -0.11
N GLY A 37 1.37 -10.09 0.50
CA GLY A 37 2.11 -11.21 -0.06
C GLY A 37 1.83 -12.51 0.71
N ASN A 38 1.54 -13.57 -0.03
CA ASN A 38 1.61 -14.94 0.47
C ASN A 38 2.74 -15.62 -0.31
N LEU A 39 3.83 -15.92 0.35
CA LEU A 39 5.06 -16.26 -0.34
C LEU A 39 5.88 -17.35 0.37
N GLY A 40 6.74 -17.95 -0.39
CA GLY A 40 7.84 -18.78 0.06
C GLY A 40 9.07 -18.48 -0.78
N THR A 41 10.22 -18.97 -0.36
CA THR A 41 11.49 -18.80 -1.06
C THR A 41 12.19 -20.13 -1.24
N THR A 42 13.05 -20.25 -2.25
CA THR A 42 13.83 -21.48 -2.49
C THR A 42 14.88 -21.77 -1.41
N SER A 43 15.18 -20.79 -0.58
CA SER A 43 16.02 -20.96 0.63
C SER A 43 15.33 -20.30 1.81
N GLY A 44 15.26 -20.98 2.94
CA GLY A 44 14.64 -20.48 4.17
C GLY A 44 15.44 -19.42 4.96
N SER A 45 16.39 -18.73 4.34
CA SER A 45 17.28 -17.76 5.01
C SER A 45 17.33 -16.43 4.26
N ALA A 46 16.31 -16.12 3.48
CA ALA A 46 16.27 -14.90 2.67
C ALA A 46 15.62 -13.74 3.41
N ASN A 47 16.24 -12.57 3.34
CA ASN A 47 15.55 -11.33 3.69
C ASN A 47 14.68 -10.88 2.51
N ILE A 48 13.46 -10.45 2.80
CA ILE A 48 12.63 -9.77 1.82
C ILE A 48 12.81 -8.26 1.99
N ALA A 49 13.16 -7.62 0.91
CA ALA A 49 13.42 -6.18 0.88
C ALA A 49 12.47 -5.47 -0.08
N MET A 50 12.26 -4.20 0.20
CA MET A 50 11.51 -3.29 -0.66
C MET A 50 12.41 -2.17 -1.15
N GLN A 51 12.33 -1.89 -2.44
CA GLN A 51 12.82 -0.68 -3.08
C GLN A 51 11.67 0.02 -3.80
N VAL A 52 11.71 1.33 -3.85
CA VAL A 52 10.67 2.14 -4.49
C VAL A 52 11.29 3.16 -5.43
N GLY A 53 10.47 3.77 -6.28
CA GLY A 53 10.94 4.81 -7.18
C GLY A 53 9.84 5.50 -7.98
N ASN A 54 10.26 6.43 -8.80
CA ASN A 54 9.40 7.15 -9.76
C ASN A 54 9.91 6.89 -11.17
N GLY A 55 9.27 5.99 -11.89
CA GLY A 55 9.69 5.52 -13.21
C GLY A 55 10.80 4.46 -13.15
N SER A 56 11.83 4.68 -12.33
CA SER A 56 12.90 3.72 -12.06
C SER A 56 13.04 3.50 -10.56
N ILE A 57 13.51 2.32 -10.19
CA ILE A 57 13.80 1.99 -8.78
C ILE A 57 15.01 2.79 -8.30
N ASP A 58 14.89 3.41 -7.13
CA ASP A 58 16.02 4.04 -6.43
C ASP A 58 16.90 2.94 -5.80
N THR A 59 18.12 2.82 -6.28
CA THR A 59 19.14 1.89 -5.77
C THR A 59 20.19 2.57 -4.91
N GLY A 60 20.04 3.87 -4.65
CA GLY A 60 20.94 4.66 -3.82
C GLY A 60 20.76 4.40 -2.33
N SER A 61 21.68 4.94 -1.54
CA SER A 61 21.67 4.82 -0.07
C SER A 61 20.61 5.73 0.60
N ASN A 62 19.41 5.77 0.04
CA ASN A 62 18.33 6.68 0.45
C ASN A 62 17.33 6.05 1.41
N TYR A 63 17.57 4.84 1.87
CA TYR A 63 16.65 4.14 2.77
C TYR A 63 17.19 4.03 4.18
N SER A 64 16.27 3.93 5.13
CA SER A 64 16.53 3.57 6.53
C SER A 64 15.41 2.71 7.02
N PHE A 65 15.66 1.90 8.04
CA PHE A 65 14.61 1.13 8.69
C PHE A 65 14.95 0.85 10.16
N THR A 66 13.90 0.60 10.93
CA THR A 66 13.96 0.05 12.28
C THR A 66 12.97 -1.10 12.37
N ASN A 67 13.36 -2.20 12.97
CA ASN A 67 12.49 -3.35 13.17
C ASN A 67 12.52 -3.89 14.59
N VAL A 68 11.47 -4.62 14.93
CA VAL A 68 11.37 -5.46 16.12
C VAL A 68 10.85 -6.82 15.66
N ASN A 69 11.43 -7.88 16.20
CA ASN A 69 11.09 -9.25 15.87
C ASN A 69 11.06 -10.16 17.09
N GLY A 70 10.31 -11.25 16.98
CA GLY A 70 10.27 -12.34 17.96
C GLY A 70 10.17 -13.68 17.27
N ASP A 71 10.90 -14.67 17.76
CA ASP A 71 10.97 -16.04 17.23
C ASP A 71 10.31 -17.09 18.14
N GLY A 72 9.64 -16.63 19.21
CA GLY A 72 9.03 -17.50 20.24
C GLY A 72 9.98 -17.84 21.38
N SER A 73 11.28 -17.59 21.23
CA SER A 73 12.30 -17.83 22.28
C SER A 73 12.92 -16.52 22.75
N SER A 74 13.12 -15.58 21.84
CA SER A 74 13.75 -14.29 22.08
C SER A 74 13.02 -13.17 21.32
N ALA A 75 13.24 -11.94 21.78
CA ALA A 75 12.87 -10.73 21.08
C ALA A 75 14.14 -9.93 20.76
N ALA A 76 14.17 -9.32 19.58
CA ALA A 76 15.31 -8.50 19.16
C ALA A 76 14.80 -7.26 18.39
N SER A 77 15.67 -6.27 18.28
CA SER A 77 15.43 -5.11 17.44
C SER A 77 16.72 -4.70 16.72
N SER A 78 16.57 -4.09 15.57
CA SER A 78 17.70 -3.51 14.84
C SER A 78 17.29 -2.25 14.11
N ARG A 79 18.30 -1.46 13.74
CA ARG A 79 18.13 -0.25 12.94
C ARG A 79 19.31 -0.08 11.99
N ALA A 80 19.01 0.36 10.78
CA ALA A 80 20.04 0.71 9.80
C ALA A 80 19.64 2.01 9.07
N SER A 81 20.66 2.79 8.71
CA SER A 81 20.53 4.02 7.93
C SER A 81 21.43 3.94 6.70
N ASN A 82 21.16 4.78 5.70
CA ASN A 82 21.93 4.83 4.45
C ASN A 82 21.98 3.47 3.74
N GLN A 83 20.84 2.80 3.70
CA GLN A 83 20.67 1.51 3.03
C GLN A 83 20.18 1.73 1.59
N ALA A 84 20.43 0.74 0.73
CA ALA A 84 19.93 0.71 -0.64
C ALA A 84 18.48 0.18 -0.72
N GLN A 85 17.87 -0.22 0.40
CA GLN A 85 16.54 -0.83 0.48
C GLN A 85 16.02 -0.90 1.91
N ILE A 86 14.72 -1.19 2.07
CA ILE A 86 14.09 -1.45 3.37
C ILE A 86 13.95 -2.96 3.54
N TYR A 87 14.59 -3.53 4.56
CA TYR A 87 14.35 -4.92 4.96
C TYR A 87 13.07 -5.01 5.80
N ILE A 88 12.20 -5.94 5.43
CA ILE A 88 10.91 -6.13 6.10
C ILE A 88 10.97 -7.27 7.12
N ASP A 89 11.85 -8.22 6.92
CA ASP A 89 12.02 -9.39 7.77
C ASP A 89 13.48 -9.55 8.17
N TYR A 90 13.82 -9.17 9.35
CA TYR A 90 15.19 -9.30 9.83
C TYR A 90 15.46 -10.67 10.51
N SER A 91 14.42 -11.41 10.88
CA SER A 91 14.55 -12.73 11.53
C SER A 91 13.38 -13.68 11.24
N ALA A 92 12.23 -13.17 10.82
CA ALA A 92 11.08 -13.97 10.45
C ALA A 92 11.15 -14.35 8.96
N TYR A 93 12.25 -14.98 8.57
CA TYR A 93 12.49 -15.37 7.17
C TYR A 93 11.37 -16.23 6.60
N PRO A 94 11.06 -16.08 5.32
CA PRO A 94 10.11 -16.95 4.66
C PRO A 94 10.59 -18.42 4.69
N THR A 95 9.64 -19.32 4.62
CA THR A 95 9.95 -20.75 4.51
C THR A 95 10.11 -21.17 3.05
N THR A 96 10.56 -22.40 2.86
CA THR A 96 10.61 -23.07 1.55
C THR A 96 9.24 -23.60 1.12
N THR A 97 8.17 -23.13 1.75
CA THR A 97 6.76 -23.40 1.43
C THR A 97 5.99 -22.10 1.39
N LEU A 98 4.79 -22.09 0.76
CA LEU A 98 3.95 -20.89 0.63
C LEU A 98 3.17 -20.59 1.92
N THR A 99 3.86 -20.47 3.06
CA THR A 99 3.23 -20.31 4.39
C THR A 99 3.58 -19.00 5.09
N SER A 100 4.30 -18.10 4.39
CA SER A 100 4.72 -16.82 4.97
C SER A 100 3.82 -15.71 4.44
N THR A 101 3.27 -14.91 5.35
CA THR A 101 2.41 -13.77 5.02
C THR A 101 3.15 -12.47 5.30
N TYR A 102 3.13 -11.58 4.33
CA TYR A 102 3.74 -10.26 4.38
C TYR A 102 2.71 -9.19 4.07
N ILE A 103 2.76 -8.09 4.81
CA ILE A 103 1.95 -6.91 4.56
C ILE A 103 2.88 -5.69 4.57
N TRP A 104 2.84 -4.91 3.50
CA TRP A 104 3.52 -3.62 3.40
C TRP A 104 2.48 -2.52 3.20
N GLN A 105 2.59 -1.47 3.96
CA GLN A 105 1.79 -0.27 3.82
C GLN A 105 2.71 0.90 3.50
N VAL A 106 2.54 1.52 2.34
CA VAL A 106 3.29 2.69 1.89
C VAL A 106 2.40 3.90 2.05
N GLN A 107 2.72 4.73 3.03
CA GLN A 107 1.89 5.88 3.38
C GLN A 107 2.21 7.08 2.50
N ASN A 108 1.15 7.80 2.11
CA ASN A 108 1.24 9.06 1.38
C ASN A 108 2.15 8.98 0.14
N TYR A 109 2.08 7.86 -0.58
CA TYR A 109 3.04 7.47 -1.62
C TYR A 109 3.10 8.43 -2.80
N SER A 110 1.99 9.06 -3.15
CA SER A 110 1.90 9.99 -4.29
C SER A 110 2.27 11.45 -3.94
N ASN A 111 2.52 11.75 -2.66
CA ASN A 111 2.93 13.08 -2.22
C ASN A 111 4.31 13.44 -2.78
N ALA A 112 4.49 14.69 -3.22
CA ALA A 112 5.73 15.18 -3.82
C ALA A 112 6.52 16.15 -2.92
N THR A 113 6.15 16.27 -1.65
CA THR A 113 6.77 17.25 -0.73
C THR A 113 7.39 16.62 0.51
N THR A 114 7.02 15.37 0.85
CA THR A 114 7.51 14.66 2.04
C THR A 114 8.21 13.38 1.69
N TYR A 115 9.07 12.92 2.58
CA TYR A 115 9.64 11.56 2.51
C TYR A 115 8.54 10.50 2.70
N LYS A 116 8.81 9.28 2.23
CA LYS A 116 7.82 8.20 2.26
C LYS A 116 8.12 7.22 3.39
N THR A 117 7.09 6.92 4.17
CA THR A 117 7.16 5.92 5.24
C THR A 117 6.52 4.62 4.79
N VAL A 118 7.16 3.52 5.13
CA VAL A 118 6.67 2.17 4.90
C VAL A 118 6.51 1.47 6.25
N LEU A 119 5.34 0.90 6.50
CA LEU A 119 5.10 -0.01 7.60
C LEU A 119 5.05 -1.43 7.05
N GLY A 120 5.83 -2.32 7.61
CA GLY A 120 5.88 -3.71 7.19
C GLY A 120 5.63 -4.67 8.34
N ARG A 121 4.95 -5.77 8.03
CA ARG A 121 4.82 -6.93 8.92
C ARG A 121 5.10 -8.19 8.13
N SER A 122 5.91 -9.06 8.69
CA SER A 122 6.16 -10.40 8.16
C SER A 122 5.87 -11.44 9.24
N ASN A 123 5.20 -12.52 8.87
CA ASN A 123 4.80 -13.55 9.78
C ASN A 123 5.00 -14.92 9.15
N THR A 124 5.72 -15.77 9.86
CA THR A 124 5.88 -17.17 9.53
C THR A 124 5.71 -17.97 10.81
N ALA A 125 4.59 -18.65 10.96
CA ALA A 125 4.18 -19.28 12.24
C ALA A 125 5.23 -20.26 12.81
N SER A 126 6.01 -20.88 11.95
CA SER A 126 7.08 -21.81 12.36
C SER A 126 8.43 -21.12 12.66
N ARG A 127 8.52 -19.78 12.52
CA ARG A 127 9.80 -19.06 12.67
C ARG A 127 9.70 -17.79 13.50
N GLY A 128 8.64 -16.99 13.29
CA GLY A 128 8.52 -15.74 14.04
C GLY A 128 7.67 -14.70 13.37
N THR A 129 7.64 -13.53 13.97
CA THR A 129 6.96 -12.34 13.50
C THR A 129 7.89 -11.15 13.54
N ASN A 130 7.70 -10.21 12.60
CA ASN A 130 8.50 -9.02 12.51
C ASN A 130 7.61 -7.81 12.20
N ALA A 131 7.93 -6.67 12.80
CA ALA A 131 7.34 -5.37 12.46
C ALA A 131 8.45 -4.39 12.14
N THR A 132 8.33 -3.71 11.00
CA THR A 132 9.34 -2.79 10.47
C THR A 132 8.70 -1.45 10.13
N VAL A 133 9.37 -0.37 10.48
CA VAL A 133 9.16 0.94 9.88
C VAL A 133 10.33 1.26 8.98
N GLY A 134 10.06 1.63 7.75
CA GLY A 134 11.03 2.05 6.76
C GLY A 134 10.81 3.50 6.34
N LEU A 135 11.87 4.14 5.88
CA LEU A 135 11.87 5.49 5.33
C LEU A 135 12.60 5.49 3.99
N TRP A 136 11.99 6.07 2.97
CA TRP A 136 12.67 6.48 1.75
C TRP A 136 12.86 8.00 1.75
N ARG A 137 14.12 8.46 1.74
CA ARG A 137 14.51 9.88 1.79
C ARG A 137 14.47 10.52 0.40
N SER A 138 13.30 10.48 -0.21
CA SER A 138 12.99 11.20 -1.44
C SER A 138 11.60 11.81 -1.33
N THR A 139 11.45 13.00 -1.87
CA THR A 139 10.14 13.66 -1.98
C THR A 139 9.38 13.22 -3.23
N SER A 140 10.00 12.50 -4.16
CA SER A 140 9.33 12.02 -5.37
C SER A 140 8.14 11.14 -5.04
N ALA A 141 7.07 11.25 -5.81
CA ALA A 141 5.97 10.30 -5.75
C ALA A 141 6.46 8.89 -6.13
N ILE A 142 5.87 7.87 -5.52
CA ILE A 142 6.17 6.48 -5.86
C ILE A 142 5.18 6.01 -6.92
N ASN A 143 5.69 5.52 -8.03
CA ASN A 143 4.90 4.82 -9.05
C ASN A 143 5.46 3.44 -9.42
N THR A 144 6.55 3.04 -8.76
CA THR A 144 7.20 1.75 -8.97
C THR A 144 7.64 1.18 -7.62
N ILE A 145 7.34 -0.09 -7.36
CA ILE A 145 7.73 -0.82 -6.14
C ILE A 145 8.31 -2.16 -6.55
N LYS A 146 9.51 -2.46 -6.09
CA LYS A 146 10.18 -3.75 -6.25
C LYS A 146 10.26 -4.45 -4.91
N LEU A 147 9.91 -5.74 -4.87
CA LEU A 147 10.14 -6.65 -3.77
C LEU A 147 11.21 -7.66 -4.21
N ASP A 148 12.21 -7.86 -3.38
CA ASP A 148 13.43 -8.60 -3.71
C ASP A 148 13.77 -9.59 -2.59
N THR A 149 14.30 -10.75 -2.95
CA THR A 149 14.68 -11.81 -2.00
C THR A 149 16.16 -11.76 -1.57
N GLN A 150 16.90 -10.82 -2.05
CA GLN A 150 18.34 -10.59 -1.78
C GLN A 150 19.30 -11.70 -2.23
N SER A 151 19.07 -12.94 -1.91
CA SER A 151 20.05 -14.04 -2.14
C SER A 151 19.40 -15.34 -2.60
N THR A 152 18.10 -15.31 -2.86
CA THR A 152 17.34 -16.49 -3.25
C THR A 152 16.28 -16.12 -4.28
N THR A 153 15.25 -16.93 -4.46
CA THR A 153 14.14 -16.65 -5.36
C THR A 153 12.81 -16.92 -4.67
N PHE A 154 11.77 -16.16 -5.03
CA PHE A 154 10.39 -16.49 -4.68
C PHE A 154 9.98 -17.80 -5.32
N LEU A 155 9.27 -18.63 -4.58
CA LEU A 155 8.71 -19.87 -5.12
C LEU A 155 7.62 -19.59 -6.15
N SER A 156 7.50 -20.47 -7.14
CA SER A 156 6.31 -20.57 -7.98
C SER A 156 5.06 -20.70 -7.10
N GLY A 157 3.99 -20.00 -7.44
CA GLY A 157 2.77 -19.90 -6.65
C GLY A 157 2.76 -18.80 -5.59
N SER A 158 3.89 -18.14 -5.32
CA SER A 158 3.88 -16.91 -4.49
C SER A 158 2.99 -15.85 -5.13
N THR A 159 2.20 -15.16 -4.31
CA THR A 159 1.27 -14.13 -4.78
C THR A 159 1.50 -12.82 -4.07
N PHE A 160 1.36 -11.73 -4.81
CA PHE A 160 1.46 -10.36 -4.31
C PHE A 160 0.28 -9.57 -4.86
N SER A 161 -0.55 -9.03 -3.99
CA SER A 161 -1.71 -8.21 -4.35
C SER A 161 -1.48 -6.78 -3.91
N LEU A 162 -1.58 -5.84 -4.84
CA LEU A 162 -1.44 -4.40 -4.60
C LEU A 162 -2.83 -3.76 -4.53
N TYR A 163 -3.03 -2.98 -3.50
CA TYR A 163 -4.26 -2.20 -3.27
C TYR A 163 -3.92 -0.73 -3.07
N GLY A 164 -4.76 0.14 -3.63
CA GLY A 164 -4.83 1.55 -3.28
C GLY A 164 -5.87 1.78 -2.18
N ILE A 165 -5.53 2.64 -1.22
CA ILE A 165 -6.46 3.09 -0.19
C ILE A 165 -7.06 4.40 -0.64
N SER A 166 -8.37 4.43 -0.83
CA SER A 166 -9.10 5.64 -1.18
C SER A 166 -9.17 6.59 0.01
N ASN A 167 -8.97 7.86 -0.22
CA ASN A 167 -9.20 8.89 0.79
C ASN A 167 -10.70 8.91 1.15
N ALA A 168 -10.99 8.92 2.44
CA ALA A 168 -12.38 9.01 2.92
C ALA A 168 -13.08 10.33 2.49
N GLY A 169 -12.30 11.36 2.11
CA GLY A 169 -12.80 12.62 1.56
C GLY A 169 -12.98 12.63 0.04
N ASP A 170 -12.33 11.72 -0.69
CA ASP A 170 -12.44 11.58 -2.14
C ASP A 170 -13.50 10.55 -2.56
N ALA A 171 -14.30 10.11 -1.61
CA ALA A 171 -15.52 9.40 -1.91
C ALA A 171 -16.49 10.37 -2.59
N THR A 172 -16.16 10.82 -3.80
CA THR A 172 -17.22 11.09 -4.75
C THR A 172 -17.85 9.71 -4.99
N PRO A 173 -19.06 9.47 -4.46
CA PRO A 173 -19.78 8.28 -4.84
C PRO A 173 -19.83 8.34 -6.36
N LYS A 174 -19.19 7.44 -7.06
CA LYS A 174 -19.59 7.13 -8.43
C LYS A 174 -20.95 6.44 -8.31
N ALA A 175 -21.95 7.20 -7.92
CA ALA A 175 -23.30 6.74 -8.01
C ALA A 175 -23.65 6.77 -9.50
N THR A 176 -23.62 5.62 -10.10
CA THR A 176 -24.47 5.41 -11.27
C THR A 176 -25.89 5.54 -10.73
N GLY A 177 -26.45 6.76 -10.76
CA GLY A 177 -27.83 7.04 -10.37
C GLY A 177 -28.09 7.27 -8.87
N GLY A 178 -27.21 7.91 -8.13
CA GLY A 178 -27.42 8.28 -6.72
C GLY A 178 -27.33 9.79 -6.48
N VAL A 179 -28.01 10.28 -5.47
CA VAL A 179 -27.97 11.66 -5.02
C VAL A 179 -26.68 11.96 -4.28
N TYR A 180 -25.96 12.98 -4.68
CA TYR A 180 -24.77 13.46 -3.97
C TYR A 180 -25.12 14.58 -3.01
N LEU A 181 -24.74 14.42 -1.77
CA LEU A 181 -24.69 15.52 -0.82
C LEU A 181 -23.27 16.06 -0.81
N THR A 182 -23.04 17.19 -1.43
CA THR A 182 -21.81 17.94 -1.20
C THR A 182 -22.09 18.98 -0.12
N THR A 183 -21.44 18.83 1.02
CA THR A 183 -21.40 19.94 1.99
C THR A 183 -20.37 20.94 1.50
N ASN A 184 -20.79 22.15 1.23
CA ASN A 184 -19.87 23.26 0.99
C ASN A 184 -19.22 23.64 2.34
N THR A 185 -18.00 23.24 2.55
CA THR A 185 -17.18 23.61 3.71
C THR A 185 -16.48 24.95 3.57
N ALA A 186 -16.74 25.68 2.53
CA ALA A 186 -16.25 27.05 2.42
C ALA A 186 -16.98 27.93 3.43
N GLY A 187 -16.53 27.97 4.64
CA GLY A 187 -16.63 28.90 5.76
C GLY A 187 -17.61 30.06 5.77
N ALA A 188 -18.60 30.05 4.98
CA ALA A 188 -19.57 31.09 4.86
C ALA A 188 -20.96 30.53 5.10
N GLY A 189 -21.38 30.59 6.33
CA GLY A 189 -22.78 30.54 6.71
C GLY A 189 -23.62 29.42 6.11
N ALA A 190 -24.43 28.81 6.92
CA ALA A 190 -25.49 27.86 6.56
C ALA A 190 -25.14 26.93 5.40
N GLY A 191 -24.58 25.78 5.69
CA GLY A 191 -24.22 24.79 4.70
C GLY A 191 -25.31 24.56 3.70
N THR A 192 -25.11 25.02 2.50
CA THR A 192 -25.99 24.71 1.39
C THR A 192 -25.61 23.34 0.90
N ASN A 193 -26.42 22.37 1.14
CA ASN A 193 -26.25 21.06 0.55
C ASN A 193 -26.57 21.18 -0.93
N VAL A 194 -25.59 20.92 -1.76
CA VAL A 194 -25.79 20.85 -3.19
C VAL A 194 -25.99 19.39 -3.57
N PHE A 195 -27.08 19.14 -4.23
CA PHE A 195 -27.41 17.82 -4.77
C PHE A 195 -27.10 17.82 -6.25
N ALA A 196 -26.22 16.97 -6.68
CA ALA A 196 -25.88 16.84 -8.08
C ALA A 196 -25.76 15.37 -8.44
N THR A 197 -26.79 14.83 -9.02
CA THR A 197 -26.74 13.47 -9.57
C THR A 197 -26.94 13.49 -11.07
N SER A 198 -28.02 14.09 -11.49
CA SER A 198 -28.34 14.30 -12.88
C SER A 198 -29.15 15.56 -13.01
N VAL A 199 -29.29 16.06 -14.22
CA VAL A 199 -30.17 17.20 -14.51
C VAL A 199 -31.62 16.88 -14.17
N THR A 200 -32.02 15.64 -14.27
CA THR A 200 -33.36 15.15 -13.96
C THR A 200 -33.66 15.27 -12.47
N ASP A 201 -32.71 14.94 -11.62
CA ASP A 201 -32.89 15.02 -10.18
C ASP A 201 -33.01 16.46 -9.69
N ILE A 202 -32.33 17.39 -10.34
CA ILE A 202 -32.46 18.83 -10.05
C ILE A 202 -33.87 19.30 -10.39
N LEU A 203 -34.45 18.82 -11.47
CA LEU A 203 -35.84 19.16 -11.86
C LEU A 203 -36.84 18.59 -10.86
N ASP A 204 -36.65 17.38 -10.39
CA ASP A 204 -37.49 16.76 -9.38
C ASP A 204 -37.43 17.49 -8.04
N TYR A 205 -36.25 17.96 -7.63
CA TYR A 205 -36.12 18.79 -6.45
C TYR A 205 -36.85 20.13 -6.58
N SER A 206 -36.87 20.73 -7.77
CA SER A 206 -37.56 21.96 -8.00
C SER A 206 -39.08 21.81 -7.84
N ASN A 207 -39.62 20.61 -8.04
CA ASN A 207 -41.04 20.31 -7.87
C ASN A 207 -41.43 20.16 -6.39
N VAL A 208 -40.53 19.71 -5.53
CA VAL A 208 -40.79 19.55 -4.10
C VAL A 208 -40.97 20.92 -3.43
N ASN A 209 -40.32 21.96 -3.89
CA ASN A 209 -40.41 23.30 -3.33
C ASN A 209 -41.60 24.11 -3.84
N LYS A 210 -42.30 23.66 -4.88
CA LYS A 210 -43.47 24.37 -5.43
C LYS A 210 -44.77 24.07 -4.71
N ASN A 211 -44.78 23.10 -3.81
CA ASN A 211 -45.94 22.65 -3.07
C ASN A 211 -45.94 23.07 -1.59
N LYS A 212 -45.21 24.13 -1.21
CA LYS A 212 -45.31 24.77 0.08
C LYS A 212 -45.93 26.14 -0.01
#